data_7f17a1b390dc219b2961be63a88e7ddc
#
_entry.id   7f17a1b390dc219b2961be63a88e7ddc
#
_cell.length_a   1.000
_cell.length_b   1.000
_cell.length_c   1.000
_cell.angle_alpha   90.00
_cell.angle_beta   90.00
_cell.angle_gamma   90.00
#
_symmetry.space_group_name_H-M   'P 1'
#
loop_
_entity.id
_entity.type
_entity.pdbx_description
1 polymer ?
#
loop_
_entity_poly.entity_id
_entity_poly.type
_entity_poly.pdbx_seq_one_letter_code
_entity_poly.pdbx_strand_id
1 'polypeptide(L)'
;MGVVTQFYCCYFLQSVEHRQSFYIGSSPNPPRRLRQHNGELVRGGAYRTKRKGSRPWEMIMIVYGFPNKIVALQFEHAWQHGYKTRFIKENDRLINKKNSGSAGRNIHYKLALLRQLMNHTFFKFMNLGIQFFNNETAAIFEQNKFKIELDPCYKEFEKIQLSENSLSLSGYNLKQLTIDDLSEISDANKDLVTTFYDASIELDKVRMERYTERMMDGSMCCPICHEEFDYISEDPDLKPFVVLCTNEDCNYISHMSCLCRKFIKEEYGEGNETNILIPRGGKCPQCNILLEWTILTRYSLMLKGISSK
;
A
#
# COMPACT_ATOMS: atom_id res chain seq x y z
N MET A 1 -11.41 12.63 -20.03
CA MET A 1 -10.06 12.24 -19.56
C MET A 1 -10.27 11.37 -18.35
N GLY A 2 -9.88 10.08 -18.41
CA GLY A 2 -10.07 9.17 -17.29
C GLY A 2 -9.31 9.64 -16.05
N VAL A 3 -9.92 9.45 -14.89
CA VAL A 3 -9.28 9.70 -13.58
C VAL A 3 -8.09 8.76 -13.50
N VAL A 4 -6.88 9.30 -13.52
CA VAL A 4 -5.66 8.49 -13.35
C VAL A 4 -5.55 8.18 -11.87
N THR A 5 -5.92 6.96 -11.51
CA THR A 5 -5.64 6.41 -10.18
C THR A 5 -4.13 6.38 -10.01
N GLN A 6 -3.62 7.17 -9.04
CA GLN A 6 -2.19 7.18 -8.77
C GLN A 6 -1.85 6.03 -7.81
N PHE A 7 -1.51 4.89 -8.36
CA PHE A 7 -0.91 3.80 -7.59
C PHE A 7 0.53 4.18 -7.22
N TYR A 8 0.88 4.03 -5.94
CA TYR A 8 2.27 4.14 -5.47
C TYR A 8 2.60 2.99 -4.53
N CYS A 9 3.76 2.40 -4.72
CA CYS A 9 4.29 1.38 -3.83
C CYS A 9 5.76 1.59 -3.53
N CYS A 10 6.20 1.05 -2.39
CA CYS A 10 7.59 0.75 -2.10
C CYS A 10 7.80 -0.74 -2.27
N TYR A 11 8.76 -1.15 -3.08
CA TYR A 11 9.04 -2.53 -3.41
C TYR A 11 10.37 -3.01 -2.82
N PHE A 12 10.44 -4.30 -2.56
CA PHE A 12 11.62 -4.98 -2.06
C PHE A 12 12.04 -6.06 -3.05
N LEU A 13 13.23 -5.88 -3.63
CA LEU A 13 13.82 -6.82 -4.56
C LEU A 13 14.87 -7.67 -3.88
N GLN A 14 14.97 -8.92 -4.33
CA GLN A 14 16.04 -9.86 -4.01
C GLN A 14 16.64 -10.39 -5.31
N SER A 15 17.97 -10.50 -5.39
CA SER A 15 18.61 -11.17 -6.50
C SER A 15 18.38 -12.67 -6.42
N VAL A 16 18.00 -13.31 -7.52
CA VAL A 16 17.81 -14.76 -7.59
C VAL A 16 19.14 -15.48 -7.41
N GLU A 17 20.20 -15.03 -8.09
CA GLU A 17 21.55 -15.63 -7.98
C GLU A 17 22.22 -15.32 -6.63
N HIS A 18 22.07 -14.08 -6.14
CA HIS A 18 22.71 -13.61 -4.93
C HIS A 18 21.70 -13.31 -3.84
N ARG A 19 21.15 -14.33 -3.18
CA ARG A 19 20.06 -14.26 -2.18
C ARG A 19 20.29 -13.27 -1.02
N GLN A 20 21.53 -12.86 -0.76
CA GLN A 20 21.87 -11.82 0.22
C GLN A 20 21.94 -10.41 -0.38
N SER A 21 21.61 -10.27 -1.66
CA SER A 21 21.58 -8.97 -2.34
C SER A 21 20.16 -8.46 -2.45
N PHE A 22 19.92 -7.31 -1.83
CA PHE A 22 18.61 -6.70 -1.74
C PHE A 22 18.61 -5.27 -2.26
N TYR A 23 17.44 -4.84 -2.77
CA TYR A 23 17.20 -3.47 -3.17
C TYR A 23 15.80 -3.02 -2.75
N ILE A 24 15.69 -1.82 -2.18
CA ILE A 24 14.42 -1.18 -1.86
C ILE A 24 14.26 0.03 -2.78
N GLY A 25 13.08 0.24 -3.33
CA GLY A 25 12.76 1.37 -4.17
C GLY A 25 11.27 1.68 -4.15
N SER A 26 10.85 2.73 -4.86
CA SER A 26 9.44 3.08 -5.04
C SER A 26 9.08 3.23 -6.51
N SER A 27 7.81 3.02 -6.84
CA SER A 27 7.31 3.14 -8.21
C SER A 27 5.78 3.33 -8.24
N PRO A 28 5.26 4.10 -9.21
CA PRO A 28 3.83 4.08 -9.54
C PRO A 28 3.45 2.85 -10.40
N ASN A 29 4.43 2.15 -11.00
CA ASN A 29 4.20 0.99 -11.87
C ASN A 29 5.26 -0.08 -11.56
N PRO A 30 4.98 -0.99 -10.61
CA PRO A 30 5.93 -2.03 -10.19
C PRO A 30 6.29 -3.02 -11.30
N PRO A 31 5.40 -3.51 -12.21
CA PRO A 31 5.80 -4.41 -13.30
C PRO A 31 6.83 -3.77 -14.23
N ARG A 32 6.57 -2.54 -14.67
CA ARG A 32 7.52 -1.79 -15.50
C ARG A 32 8.85 -1.59 -14.79
N ARG A 33 8.81 -1.33 -13.49
CA ARG A 33 10.01 -1.11 -12.68
C ARG A 33 10.85 -2.36 -12.53
N LEU A 34 10.23 -3.52 -12.33
CA LEU A 34 10.90 -4.82 -12.30
C LEU A 34 11.63 -5.10 -13.61
N ARG A 35 10.97 -4.89 -14.76
CA ARG A 35 11.59 -5.03 -16.10
C ARG A 35 12.78 -4.10 -16.29
N GLN A 36 12.73 -2.87 -15.74
CA GLN A 36 13.90 -1.95 -15.76
C GLN A 36 15.08 -2.50 -14.95
N HIS A 37 14.83 -3.10 -13.78
CA HIS A 37 15.88 -3.71 -12.96
C HIS A 37 16.52 -4.92 -13.65
N ASN A 38 15.71 -5.74 -14.32
CA ASN A 38 16.17 -6.91 -15.06
C ASN A 38 16.82 -6.56 -16.41
N GLY A 39 16.72 -5.29 -16.85
CA GLY A 39 17.41 -4.83 -18.06
C GLY A 39 16.63 -5.12 -19.35
N GLU A 40 15.37 -5.51 -19.24
CA GLU A 40 14.47 -5.68 -20.38
C GLU A 40 14.12 -4.34 -21.05
N LEU A 41 14.25 -3.24 -20.29
CA LEU A 41 14.03 -1.89 -20.79
C LEU A 41 15.33 -1.12 -20.81
N VAL A 42 15.63 -0.46 -21.94
CA VAL A 42 16.89 0.25 -22.20
C VAL A 42 17.13 1.37 -21.18
N ARG A 43 16.08 2.11 -20.79
CA ARG A 43 16.17 3.23 -19.86
C ARG A 43 15.58 2.87 -18.49
N GLY A 44 16.29 3.25 -17.42
CA GLY A 44 15.86 3.06 -16.04
C GLY A 44 16.67 2.01 -15.29
N GLY A 45 16.12 1.55 -14.16
CA GLY A 45 16.85 0.70 -13.22
C GLY A 45 17.89 1.47 -12.38
N ALA A 46 18.14 1.00 -11.17
CA ALA A 46 19.15 1.61 -10.30
C ALA A 46 20.54 1.11 -10.66
N TYR A 47 21.57 1.96 -10.51
CA TYR A 47 22.97 1.57 -10.73
C TYR A 47 23.36 0.28 -9.98
N ARG A 48 22.89 0.15 -8.75
CA ARG A 48 23.19 -1.01 -7.91
C ARG A 48 22.64 -2.33 -8.47
N THR A 49 21.52 -2.31 -9.16
CA THR A 49 20.88 -3.51 -9.72
C THR A 49 21.44 -3.89 -11.10
N LYS A 50 22.33 -3.05 -11.68
CA LYS A 50 22.99 -3.32 -12.96
C LYS A 50 24.31 -4.08 -12.82
N ARG A 51 24.71 -4.43 -11.59
CA ARG A 51 25.97 -5.15 -11.36
C ARG A 51 25.94 -6.51 -12.06
N LYS A 52 27.07 -6.89 -12.66
CA LYS A 52 27.24 -8.19 -13.31
C LYS A 52 26.94 -9.33 -12.31
N GLY A 53 26.18 -10.31 -12.73
CA GLY A 53 25.81 -11.49 -11.91
C GLY A 53 24.74 -11.22 -10.85
N SER A 54 24.13 -10.00 -10.77
CA SER A 54 23.08 -9.74 -9.81
C SER A 54 21.66 -9.93 -10.37
N ARG A 55 21.52 -10.10 -11.67
CA ARG A 55 20.26 -10.37 -12.35
C ARG A 55 20.06 -11.86 -12.56
N PRO A 56 18.80 -12.34 -12.60
CA PRO A 56 17.56 -11.56 -12.48
C PRO A 56 17.26 -11.17 -11.02
N TRP A 57 16.47 -10.09 -10.89
CA TRP A 57 15.87 -9.64 -9.64
C TRP A 57 14.42 -10.10 -9.58
N GLU A 58 14.01 -10.65 -8.46
CA GLU A 58 12.62 -10.88 -8.12
C GLU A 58 12.10 -9.79 -7.20
N MET A 59 10.86 -9.37 -7.37
CA MET A 59 10.14 -8.51 -6.44
C MET A 59 9.47 -9.41 -5.41
N ILE A 60 10.08 -9.51 -4.22
CA ILE A 60 9.62 -10.45 -3.18
C ILE A 60 8.41 -9.93 -2.40
N MET A 61 8.26 -8.61 -2.34
CA MET A 61 7.09 -7.97 -1.73
C MET A 61 6.98 -6.50 -2.12
N ILE A 62 5.80 -5.93 -1.90
CA ILE A 62 5.55 -4.50 -1.97
C ILE A 62 4.77 -4.02 -0.75
N VAL A 63 4.98 -2.74 -0.42
CA VAL A 63 4.11 -1.95 0.47
C VAL A 63 3.36 -0.97 -0.42
N TYR A 64 2.04 -0.90 -0.30
CA TYR A 64 1.18 -0.10 -1.18
C TYR A 64 0.12 0.68 -0.41
N GLY A 65 -0.66 1.51 -1.09
CA GLY A 65 -1.69 2.34 -0.47
C GLY A 65 -1.21 3.74 -0.09
N PHE A 66 -0.04 4.16 -0.56
CA PHE A 66 0.46 5.52 -0.30
C PHE A 66 -0.45 6.57 -0.94
N PRO A 67 -0.79 7.66 -0.23
CA PRO A 67 -1.68 8.70 -0.74
C PRO A 67 -1.07 9.50 -1.90
N ASN A 68 0.25 9.58 -1.98
CA ASN A 68 0.98 10.27 -3.03
C ASN A 68 2.44 9.83 -3.12
N LYS A 69 3.11 10.30 -4.19
CA LYS A 69 4.53 10.04 -4.47
C LYS A 69 5.46 10.49 -3.34
N ILE A 70 5.20 11.63 -2.72
CA ILE A 70 6.10 12.21 -1.71
C ILE A 70 6.17 11.28 -0.49
N VAL A 71 5.03 10.80 -0.03
CA VAL A 71 4.96 9.88 1.10
C VAL A 71 5.63 8.55 0.79
N ALA A 72 5.43 8.01 -0.41
CA ALA A 72 6.11 6.80 -0.85
C ALA A 72 7.64 6.95 -0.85
N LEU A 73 8.16 8.10 -1.33
CA LEU A 73 9.58 8.42 -1.29
C LEU A 73 10.13 8.59 0.14
N GLN A 74 9.34 9.18 1.05
CA GLN A 74 9.72 9.30 2.46
C GLN A 74 9.81 7.92 3.12
N PHE A 75 8.85 7.03 2.82
CA PHE A 75 8.86 5.65 3.32
C PHE A 75 10.05 4.86 2.75
N GLU A 76 10.27 4.92 1.44
CA GLU A 76 11.43 4.31 0.78
C GLU A 76 12.73 4.73 1.44
N HIS A 77 12.95 6.05 1.58
CA HIS A 77 14.16 6.59 2.20
C HIS A 77 14.32 6.10 3.64
N ALA A 78 13.25 6.09 4.44
CA ALA A 78 13.27 5.60 5.80
C ALA A 78 13.60 4.09 5.87
N TRP A 79 13.03 3.29 4.98
CA TRP A 79 13.26 1.85 4.91
C TRP A 79 14.67 1.51 4.42
N GLN A 80 15.23 2.30 3.50
CA GLN A 80 16.62 2.16 3.08
C GLN A 80 17.62 2.55 4.18
N HIS A 81 17.28 3.57 4.99
CA HIS A 81 18.19 4.27 5.90
C HIS A 81 17.71 4.26 7.37
N GLY A 82 17.23 3.11 7.87
CA GLY A 82 16.69 2.98 9.24
C GLY A 82 17.61 3.50 10.34
N TYR A 83 18.93 3.48 10.13
CA TYR A 83 19.93 3.95 11.09
C TYR A 83 19.92 5.48 11.31
N LYS A 84 19.30 6.26 10.44
CA LYS A 84 19.28 7.74 10.52
C LYS A 84 17.89 8.36 10.27
N THR A 85 16.86 7.53 10.04
CA THR A 85 15.53 8.06 9.76
C THR A 85 14.94 8.79 10.97
N ARG A 86 14.18 9.85 10.70
CA ARG A 86 13.44 10.59 11.74
C ARG A 86 12.23 9.83 12.27
N PHE A 87 11.75 8.83 11.54
CA PHE A 87 10.57 8.02 11.90
C PHE A 87 10.86 6.95 12.95
N ILE A 88 12.12 6.74 13.32
CA ILE A 88 12.50 5.80 14.38
C ILE A 88 13.39 6.56 15.37
N LYS A 89 12.95 6.61 16.63
CA LYS A 89 13.71 7.24 17.70
C LYS A 89 15.07 6.55 17.83
N GLU A 90 16.08 7.30 18.23
CA GLU A 90 17.46 6.81 18.30
C GLU A 90 17.60 5.56 19.18
N ASN A 91 16.92 5.54 20.31
CA ASN A 91 16.93 4.40 21.24
C ASN A 91 16.20 3.16 20.71
N ASP A 92 15.28 3.33 19.75
CA ASP A 92 14.50 2.24 19.17
C ASP A 92 15.15 1.68 17.87
N ARG A 93 16.28 2.26 17.45
CA ARG A 93 16.98 1.82 16.24
C ARG A 93 17.60 0.45 16.43
N LEU A 94 17.26 -0.47 15.55
CA LEU A 94 17.83 -1.84 15.53
C LEU A 94 19.34 -1.83 15.25
N ILE A 95 19.84 -0.79 14.57
CA ILE A 95 21.24 -0.59 14.20
C ILE A 95 21.54 0.91 14.20
N ASN A 96 22.59 1.29 14.93
CA ASN A 96 22.97 2.69 15.11
C ASN A 96 24.05 3.18 14.14
N LYS A 97 24.71 2.31 13.36
CA LYS A 97 25.79 2.69 12.46
C LYS A 97 25.56 2.22 11.03
N LYS A 98 25.89 3.08 10.05
CA LYS A 98 25.81 2.77 8.60
C LYS A 98 26.63 1.52 8.20
N ASN A 99 27.69 1.25 8.89
CA ASN A 99 28.71 0.26 8.54
C ASN A 99 28.66 -1.05 9.36
N SER A 100 27.55 -1.38 9.99
CA SER A 100 27.36 -2.75 10.45
C SER A 100 27.20 -3.62 9.18
N GLY A 101 28.29 -4.19 8.70
CA GLY A 101 28.43 -4.78 7.35
C GLY A 101 27.43 -5.90 7.00
N SER A 102 26.69 -6.41 7.98
CA SER A 102 25.63 -7.40 7.80
C SER A 102 24.21 -6.78 7.62
N ALA A 103 23.98 -5.55 8.07
CA ALA A 103 22.63 -4.96 8.06
C ALA A 103 22.04 -4.82 6.65
N GLY A 104 22.83 -4.44 5.67
CA GLY A 104 22.38 -4.31 4.29
C GLY A 104 22.03 -5.63 3.61
N ARG A 105 22.54 -6.75 4.13
CA ARG A 105 22.39 -8.10 3.60
C ARG A 105 21.45 -8.99 4.43
N ASN A 106 20.81 -8.43 5.46
CA ASN A 106 19.97 -9.19 6.36
C ASN A 106 18.49 -8.88 6.09
N ILE A 107 17.77 -9.87 5.56
CA ILE A 107 16.35 -9.75 5.28
C ILE A 107 15.53 -9.55 6.57
N HIS A 108 15.86 -10.25 7.66
CA HIS A 108 15.16 -10.10 8.94
C HIS A 108 15.24 -8.67 9.47
N TYR A 109 16.42 -8.02 9.32
CA TYR A 109 16.57 -6.61 9.68
C TYR A 109 15.68 -5.69 8.82
N LYS A 110 15.62 -5.92 7.49
CA LYS A 110 14.80 -5.12 6.58
C LYS A 110 13.32 -5.26 6.88
N LEU A 111 12.86 -6.46 7.19
CA LEU A 111 11.46 -6.73 7.54
C LEU A 111 11.12 -6.21 8.95
N ALA A 112 12.04 -6.28 9.91
CA ALA A 112 11.87 -5.67 11.23
C ALA A 112 11.75 -4.12 11.14
N LEU A 113 12.61 -3.50 10.33
CA LEU A 113 12.54 -2.06 10.05
C LEU A 113 11.22 -1.67 9.37
N LEU A 114 10.73 -2.50 8.46
CA LEU A 114 9.40 -2.33 7.87
C LEU A 114 8.31 -2.28 8.95
N ARG A 115 8.30 -3.26 9.89
CA ARG A 115 7.34 -3.30 11.00
C ARG A 115 7.41 -2.04 11.87
N GLN A 116 8.62 -1.53 12.18
CA GLN A 116 8.79 -0.27 12.91
C GLN A 116 8.18 0.92 12.17
N LEU A 117 8.40 1.03 10.86
CA LEU A 117 7.84 2.10 10.04
C LEU A 117 6.31 2.00 9.94
N MET A 118 5.77 0.81 9.74
CA MET A 118 4.32 0.59 9.70
C MET A 118 3.64 1.02 11.00
N ASN A 119 4.26 0.79 12.15
CA ASN A 119 3.74 1.18 13.46
C ASN A 119 3.90 2.68 13.77
N HIS A 120 4.74 3.40 13.03
CA HIS A 120 4.93 4.82 13.27
C HIS A 120 3.65 5.61 12.98
N THR A 121 3.27 6.53 13.86
CA THR A 121 2.01 7.30 13.80
C THR A 121 1.75 7.93 12.43
N PHE A 122 2.79 8.46 11.78
CA PHE A 122 2.68 9.06 10.44
C PHE A 122 2.24 8.05 9.36
N PHE A 123 2.71 6.80 9.41
CA PHE A 123 2.37 5.79 8.40
C PHE A 123 1.19 4.90 8.81
N LYS A 124 1.00 4.70 10.10
CA LYS A 124 -0.03 3.83 10.67
C LYS A 124 -1.45 4.23 10.23
N PHE A 125 -1.75 5.54 10.21
CA PHE A 125 -3.04 6.05 9.79
C PHE A 125 -3.28 6.01 8.27
N MET A 126 -2.29 5.60 7.48
CA MET A 126 -2.44 5.45 6.03
C MET A 126 -3.01 4.09 5.63
N ASN A 127 -3.15 3.16 6.57
CA ASN A 127 -3.63 1.79 6.33
C ASN A 127 -2.88 1.12 5.17
N LEU A 128 -1.53 1.25 5.17
CA LEU A 128 -0.69 0.68 4.12
C LEU A 128 -0.83 -0.84 4.09
N GLY A 129 -0.93 -1.41 2.89
CA GLY A 129 -0.96 -2.86 2.69
C GLY A 129 0.42 -3.42 2.37
N ILE A 130 0.62 -4.70 2.67
CA ILE A 130 1.78 -5.50 2.28
C ILE A 130 1.29 -6.65 1.40
N GLN A 131 1.86 -6.78 0.21
CA GLN A 131 1.66 -7.92 -0.68
C GLN A 131 2.97 -8.68 -0.82
N PHE A 132 2.97 -9.93 -0.45
CA PHE A 132 4.08 -10.86 -0.66
C PHE A 132 3.88 -11.62 -1.97
N PHE A 133 4.97 -11.78 -2.73
CA PHE A 133 5.03 -12.59 -3.96
C PHE A 133 5.87 -13.86 -3.78
N ASN A 134 6.50 -14.01 -2.62
CA ASN A 134 7.42 -15.09 -2.31
C ASN A 134 7.11 -15.66 -0.92
N ASN A 135 6.89 -16.98 -0.83
CA ASN A 135 6.51 -17.68 0.39
C ASN A 135 7.57 -17.59 1.49
N GLU A 136 8.85 -17.69 1.12
CA GLU A 136 9.95 -17.63 2.08
C GLU A 136 10.00 -16.27 2.78
N THR A 137 9.77 -15.20 2.01
CA THR A 137 9.75 -13.84 2.56
C THR A 137 8.56 -13.63 3.50
N ALA A 138 7.39 -14.15 3.17
CA ALA A 138 6.22 -14.12 4.04
C ALA A 138 6.48 -14.87 5.35
N ALA A 139 7.02 -16.09 5.28
CA ALA A 139 7.38 -16.89 6.45
C ALA A 139 8.42 -16.19 7.35
N ILE A 140 9.44 -15.55 6.76
CA ILE A 140 10.44 -14.77 7.51
C ILE A 140 9.78 -13.55 8.19
N PHE A 141 8.83 -12.91 7.52
CA PHE A 141 8.09 -11.80 8.11
C PHE A 141 7.23 -12.27 9.30
N GLU A 142 6.54 -13.39 9.19
CA GLU A 142 5.74 -13.99 10.27
C GLU A 142 6.61 -14.46 11.44
N GLN A 143 7.78 -15.02 11.18
CA GLN A 143 8.74 -15.43 12.22
C GLN A 143 9.10 -14.29 13.16
N ASN A 144 9.06 -13.03 12.69
CA ASN A 144 9.27 -11.83 13.49
C ASN A 144 10.46 -11.91 14.45
N LYS A 145 11.63 -12.26 13.96
CA LYS A 145 12.85 -12.50 14.76
C LYS A 145 13.18 -11.38 15.74
N PHE A 146 12.82 -10.15 15.42
CA PHE A 146 13.06 -8.96 16.28
C PHE A 146 11.91 -8.68 17.23
N LYS A 147 10.85 -9.50 17.24
CA LYS A 147 9.69 -9.37 18.14
C LYS A 147 9.02 -8.00 18.10
N ILE A 148 8.91 -7.42 16.91
CA ILE A 148 8.21 -6.16 16.69
C ILE A 148 6.79 -6.48 16.23
N GLU A 149 5.83 -6.38 17.15
CA GLU A 149 4.43 -6.62 16.82
C GLU A 149 3.89 -5.48 15.97
N LEU A 150 3.05 -5.83 15.00
CA LEU A 150 2.28 -4.84 14.24
C LEU A 150 1.03 -4.46 14.99
N ASP A 151 0.58 -3.23 14.74
CA ASP A 151 -0.69 -2.76 15.25
C ASP A 151 -1.83 -3.72 14.79
N PRO A 152 -2.76 -4.10 15.68
CA PRO A 152 -3.85 -5.02 15.36
C PRO A 152 -4.68 -4.62 14.14
N CYS A 153 -4.75 -3.33 13.80
CA CYS A 153 -5.49 -2.84 12.63
C CYS A 153 -5.01 -3.47 11.31
N TYR A 154 -3.73 -3.81 11.17
CA TYR A 154 -3.23 -4.46 9.96
C TYR A 154 -3.82 -5.86 9.74
N LYS A 155 -4.18 -6.55 10.82
CA LYS A 155 -4.88 -7.83 10.76
C LYS A 155 -6.38 -7.62 10.55
N GLU A 156 -6.97 -6.68 11.25
CA GLU A 156 -8.40 -6.35 11.16
C GLU A 156 -8.80 -5.93 9.74
N PHE A 157 -7.97 -5.10 9.08
CA PHE A 157 -8.19 -4.66 7.70
C PHE A 157 -7.55 -5.58 6.64
N GLU A 158 -7.10 -6.77 7.02
CA GLU A 158 -6.47 -7.76 6.11
C GLU A 158 -5.36 -7.17 5.22
N LYS A 159 -4.53 -6.31 5.82
CA LYS A 159 -3.50 -5.55 5.10
C LYS A 159 -2.24 -6.33 4.74
N ILE A 160 -2.12 -7.56 5.20
CA ILE A 160 -0.95 -8.42 4.95
C ILE A 160 -1.43 -9.62 4.16
N GLN A 161 -1.03 -9.69 2.89
CA GLN A 161 -1.49 -10.70 1.96
C GLN A 161 -0.32 -11.44 1.30
N LEU A 162 -0.55 -12.69 0.98
CA LEU A 162 0.32 -13.53 0.15
C LEU A 162 -0.42 -13.82 -1.16
N SER A 163 0.25 -13.71 -2.29
CA SER A 163 -0.32 -14.08 -3.59
C SER A 163 -0.71 -15.55 -3.60
N GLU A 164 -1.87 -15.88 -4.15
CA GLU A 164 -2.40 -17.26 -4.21
C GLU A 164 -1.40 -18.23 -4.86
N ASN A 165 -0.76 -17.79 -5.94
CA ASN A 165 0.27 -18.57 -6.66
C ASN A 165 1.67 -18.07 -6.33
N SER A 166 1.91 -17.68 -5.06
CA SER A 166 3.19 -17.13 -4.64
C SER A 166 4.36 -18.05 -4.98
N LEU A 167 5.46 -17.44 -5.40
CA LEU A 167 6.66 -18.15 -5.83
C LEU A 167 7.26 -18.94 -4.66
N SER A 168 7.46 -20.23 -4.87
CA SER A 168 8.24 -21.10 -3.97
C SER A 168 9.49 -21.58 -4.69
N LEU A 169 10.65 -21.31 -4.10
CA LEU A 169 11.93 -21.75 -4.65
C LEU A 169 12.37 -23.14 -4.13
N SER A 170 11.51 -23.81 -3.37
CA SER A 170 11.82 -25.13 -2.77
C SER A 170 12.06 -26.23 -3.81
N GLY A 171 11.56 -26.06 -5.03
CA GLY A 171 11.77 -27.00 -6.15
C GLY A 171 13.08 -26.79 -6.92
N TYR A 172 13.82 -25.71 -6.65
CA TYR A 172 15.04 -25.36 -7.39
C TYR A 172 16.31 -25.63 -6.59
N ASN A 173 17.35 -26.08 -7.27
CA ASN A 173 18.69 -26.17 -6.67
C ASN A 173 19.36 -24.80 -6.69
N LEU A 174 19.14 -24.00 -5.66
CA LEU A 174 19.65 -22.62 -5.53
C LEU A 174 21.18 -22.47 -5.60
N LYS A 175 21.93 -23.59 -5.53
CA LYS A 175 23.38 -23.56 -5.68
C LYS A 175 23.85 -23.73 -7.13
N GLN A 176 22.97 -24.24 -8.00
CA GLN A 176 23.26 -24.55 -9.40
C GLN A 176 22.02 -24.25 -10.28
N LEU A 177 21.57 -23.01 -10.26
CA LEU A 177 20.47 -22.57 -11.15
C LEU A 177 20.96 -22.54 -12.60
N THR A 178 20.19 -23.14 -13.49
CA THR A 178 20.40 -23.05 -14.93
C THR A 178 19.86 -21.71 -15.46
N ILE A 179 20.20 -21.38 -16.71
CA ILE A 179 19.65 -20.18 -17.37
C ILE A 179 18.13 -20.31 -17.52
N ASP A 180 17.64 -21.52 -17.79
CA ASP A 180 16.20 -21.80 -17.92
C ASP A 180 15.46 -21.61 -16.59
N ASP A 181 16.03 -22.11 -15.47
CA ASP A 181 15.50 -21.87 -14.12
C ASP A 181 15.40 -20.37 -13.81
N LEU A 182 16.45 -19.60 -14.14
CA LEU A 182 16.48 -18.16 -13.90
C LEU A 182 15.42 -17.42 -14.72
N SER A 183 15.18 -17.85 -15.97
CA SER A 183 14.13 -17.28 -16.82
C SER A 183 12.75 -17.61 -16.25
N GLU A 184 12.48 -18.87 -15.92
CA GLU A 184 11.22 -19.33 -15.38
C GLU A 184 10.86 -18.59 -14.06
N ILE A 185 11.80 -18.50 -13.11
CA ILE A 185 11.61 -17.75 -11.86
C ILE A 185 11.32 -16.27 -12.14
N SER A 186 12.06 -15.66 -13.07
CA SER A 186 11.87 -14.25 -13.42
C SER A 186 10.52 -13.99 -14.07
N ASP A 187 10.07 -14.86 -14.97
CA ASP A 187 8.82 -14.71 -15.69
C ASP A 187 7.63 -14.94 -14.73
N ALA A 188 7.67 -15.99 -13.93
CA ALA A 188 6.65 -16.23 -12.89
C ALA A 188 6.52 -15.06 -11.91
N ASN A 189 7.65 -14.47 -11.48
CA ASN A 189 7.61 -13.29 -10.60
C ASN A 189 7.02 -12.06 -11.29
N LYS A 190 7.35 -11.81 -12.56
CA LYS A 190 6.75 -10.72 -13.36
C LYS A 190 5.24 -10.88 -13.47
N ASP A 191 4.76 -12.10 -13.72
CA ASP A 191 3.34 -12.38 -13.86
C ASP A 191 2.59 -12.11 -12.55
N LEU A 192 3.13 -12.56 -11.40
CA LEU A 192 2.55 -12.26 -10.09
C LEU A 192 2.44 -10.76 -9.80
N VAL A 193 3.52 -10.03 -10.07
CA VAL A 193 3.56 -8.57 -9.85
C VAL A 193 2.59 -7.85 -10.79
N THR A 194 2.48 -8.30 -12.03
CA THR A 194 1.58 -7.74 -13.05
C THR A 194 0.13 -8.00 -12.66
N THR A 195 -0.22 -9.24 -12.33
CA THR A 195 -1.58 -9.63 -11.91
C THR A 195 -2.04 -8.80 -10.71
N PHE A 196 -1.20 -8.65 -9.69
CA PHE A 196 -1.54 -7.82 -8.53
C PHE A 196 -1.75 -6.35 -8.90
N TYR A 197 -0.86 -5.81 -9.73
CA TYR A 197 -0.93 -4.40 -10.15
C TYR A 197 -2.18 -4.13 -10.98
N ASP A 198 -2.47 -4.97 -11.96
CA ASP A 198 -3.62 -4.83 -12.85
C ASP A 198 -4.94 -4.98 -12.08
N ALA A 199 -5.03 -5.93 -11.15
CA ALA A 199 -6.18 -6.09 -10.25
C ALA A 199 -6.38 -4.84 -9.37
N SER A 200 -5.30 -4.24 -8.86
CA SER A 200 -5.37 -3.01 -8.05
C SER A 200 -5.87 -1.82 -8.86
N ILE A 201 -5.44 -1.69 -10.11
CA ILE A 201 -5.87 -0.60 -11.01
C ILE A 201 -7.34 -0.79 -11.42
N GLU A 202 -7.74 -2.02 -11.76
CA GLU A 202 -9.12 -2.30 -12.15
C GLU A 202 -10.10 -2.09 -10.99
N LEU A 203 -9.73 -2.50 -9.77
CA LEU A 203 -10.53 -2.24 -8.58
C LEU A 203 -10.75 -0.73 -8.34
N ASP A 204 -9.70 0.08 -8.50
CA ASP A 204 -9.81 1.54 -8.39
C ASP A 204 -10.74 2.11 -9.47
N LYS A 205 -10.66 1.60 -10.69
CA LYS A 205 -11.50 2.04 -11.83
C LYS A 205 -12.97 1.71 -11.58
N VAL A 206 -13.30 0.47 -11.25
CA VAL A 206 -14.68 0.03 -10.95
C VAL A 206 -15.29 0.86 -9.82
N ARG A 207 -14.54 1.11 -8.75
CA ARG A 207 -15.01 1.95 -7.65
C ARG A 207 -15.28 3.39 -8.08
N MET A 208 -14.40 3.97 -8.89
CA MET A 208 -14.60 5.34 -9.38
C MET A 208 -15.77 5.46 -10.36
N GLU A 209 -15.98 4.49 -11.22
CA GLU A 209 -17.15 4.42 -12.09
C GLU A 209 -18.44 4.41 -11.25
N ARG A 210 -18.51 3.55 -10.25
CA ARG A 210 -19.66 3.50 -9.33
C ARG A 210 -19.87 4.82 -8.56
N TYR A 211 -18.80 5.48 -8.09
CA TYR A 211 -18.91 6.80 -7.47
C TYR A 211 -19.50 7.83 -8.45
N THR A 212 -19.03 7.82 -9.69
CA THR A 212 -19.47 8.76 -10.73
C THR A 212 -20.94 8.51 -11.10
N GLU A 213 -21.32 7.25 -11.32
CA GLU A 213 -22.71 6.87 -11.61
C GLU A 213 -23.64 7.32 -10.48
N ARG A 214 -23.28 7.06 -9.23
CA ARG A 214 -24.08 7.43 -8.07
C ARG A 214 -24.27 8.93 -7.93
N MET A 215 -23.28 9.75 -8.34
CA MET A 215 -23.40 11.21 -8.33
C MET A 215 -24.33 11.75 -9.43
N MET A 216 -24.72 10.94 -10.40
CA MET A 216 -25.68 11.33 -11.44
C MET A 216 -27.15 11.10 -11.03
N ASP A 217 -27.40 10.56 -9.84
CA ASP A 217 -28.78 10.36 -9.32
C ASP A 217 -29.50 11.65 -8.93
N GLY A 218 -28.83 12.81 -8.97
CA GLY A 218 -29.39 14.11 -8.60
C GLY A 218 -29.33 14.37 -7.10
N SER A 219 -30.38 15.02 -6.57
CA SER A 219 -30.43 15.39 -5.16
C SER A 219 -30.47 14.16 -4.25
N MET A 220 -29.57 14.12 -3.29
CA MET A 220 -29.43 13.07 -2.29
C MET A 220 -29.36 13.69 -0.89
N CYS A 221 -29.67 12.89 0.14
CA CYS A 221 -29.68 13.33 1.53
C CYS A 221 -28.64 12.52 2.34
N CYS A 222 -27.87 13.21 3.16
CA CYS A 222 -26.95 12.57 4.10
C CYS A 222 -27.74 11.91 5.25
N PRO A 223 -27.64 10.59 5.48
CA PRO A 223 -28.40 9.91 6.51
C PRO A 223 -27.98 10.24 7.95
N ILE A 224 -26.94 11.06 8.13
CA ILE A 224 -26.41 11.46 9.45
C ILE A 224 -26.89 12.86 9.85
N CYS A 225 -26.80 13.86 8.96
CA CYS A 225 -27.19 15.25 9.25
C CYS A 225 -28.48 15.68 8.56
N HIS A 226 -29.00 14.87 7.63
CA HIS A 226 -30.21 15.12 6.84
C HIS A 226 -30.12 16.34 5.90
N GLU A 227 -28.94 16.88 5.67
CA GLU A 227 -28.70 17.92 4.66
C GLU A 227 -28.60 17.29 3.26
N GLU A 228 -29.16 18.02 2.28
CA GLU A 228 -29.14 17.63 0.88
C GLU A 228 -27.81 17.98 0.21
N PHE A 229 -27.46 17.22 -0.81
CA PHE A 229 -26.35 17.49 -1.72
C PHE A 229 -26.68 17.00 -3.13
N ASP A 230 -26.17 17.71 -4.13
CA ASP A 230 -26.44 17.43 -5.55
C ASP A 230 -25.23 17.73 -6.43
N TYR A 231 -24.65 16.70 -7.02
CA TYR A 231 -23.48 16.84 -7.87
C TYR A 231 -23.82 17.24 -9.31
N ILE A 232 -25.12 17.19 -9.70
CA ILE A 232 -25.60 17.69 -11.01
C ILE A 232 -25.85 19.20 -10.94
N SER A 233 -26.22 19.73 -9.77
CA SER A 233 -26.46 21.15 -9.57
C SER A 233 -25.25 22.01 -10.02
N GLU A 234 -25.50 23.22 -10.51
CA GLU A 234 -24.44 24.19 -10.76
C GLU A 234 -23.90 24.84 -9.48
N ASP A 235 -24.67 24.77 -8.39
CA ASP A 235 -24.30 25.32 -7.09
C ASP A 235 -23.14 24.50 -6.45
N PRO A 236 -21.97 25.11 -6.23
CA PRO A 236 -20.83 24.42 -5.63
C PRO A 236 -21.06 24.04 -4.15
N ASP A 237 -21.96 24.75 -3.46
CA ASP A 237 -22.27 24.48 -2.04
C ASP A 237 -23.04 23.17 -1.86
N LEU A 238 -23.75 22.73 -2.91
CA LEU A 238 -24.43 21.44 -2.95
C LEU A 238 -23.49 20.26 -3.30
N LYS A 239 -22.19 20.49 -3.49
CA LYS A 239 -21.18 19.47 -3.82
C LYS A 239 -20.16 19.25 -2.69
N PRO A 240 -20.56 18.81 -1.51
CA PRO A 240 -19.63 18.53 -0.40
C PRO A 240 -18.73 17.33 -0.70
N PHE A 241 -17.71 17.09 0.13
CA PHE A 241 -17.01 15.81 0.11
C PHE A 241 -17.95 14.70 0.62
N VAL A 242 -18.23 13.73 -0.21
CA VAL A 242 -19.06 12.56 0.11
C VAL A 242 -18.25 11.26 0.06
N VAL A 243 -18.69 10.26 0.78
CA VAL A 243 -18.12 8.92 0.82
C VAL A 243 -19.21 7.89 0.56
N LEU A 244 -18.89 6.90 -0.27
CA LEU A 244 -19.72 5.74 -0.55
C LEU A 244 -19.16 4.51 0.17
N CYS A 245 -20.04 3.59 0.55
CA CYS A 245 -19.66 2.27 1.02
C CYS A 245 -18.86 1.53 -0.08
N THR A 246 -17.80 0.82 0.30
CA THR A 246 -16.97 0.04 -0.64
C THR A 246 -17.58 -1.31 -1.02
N ASN A 247 -18.66 -1.74 -0.34
CA ASN A 247 -19.43 -2.91 -0.75
C ASN A 247 -20.29 -2.59 -1.96
N GLU A 248 -20.18 -3.39 -3.01
CA GLU A 248 -20.88 -3.19 -4.29
C GLU A 248 -22.41 -3.26 -4.14
N ASP A 249 -22.91 -4.08 -3.23
CA ASP A 249 -24.35 -4.26 -2.95
C ASP A 249 -24.91 -3.21 -1.99
N CYS A 250 -24.10 -2.24 -1.53
CA CYS A 250 -24.53 -1.27 -0.53
C CYS A 250 -24.59 0.15 -1.11
N ASN A 251 -25.75 0.77 -1.00
CA ASN A 251 -25.99 2.13 -1.51
C ASN A 251 -25.73 3.24 -0.47
N TYR A 252 -25.09 2.93 0.65
CA TYR A 252 -24.81 3.93 1.66
C TYR A 252 -23.91 5.03 1.13
N ILE A 253 -24.36 6.26 1.30
CA ILE A 253 -23.61 7.49 0.99
C ILE A 253 -23.83 8.49 2.11
N SER A 254 -22.81 9.25 2.47
CA SER A 254 -22.92 10.34 3.45
C SER A 254 -21.85 11.41 3.21
N HIS A 255 -22.00 12.56 3.87
CA HIS A 255 -20.90 13.52 3.95
C HIS A 255 -19.69 12.88 4.62
N MET A 256 -18.52 13.12 4.06
CA MET A 256 -17.25 12.64 4.61
C MET A 256 -17.03 13.13 6.05
N SER A 257 -17.37 14.39 6.34
CA SER A 257 -17.27 14.98 7.68
C SER A 257 -18.21 14.34 8.71
N CYS A 258 -19.42 13.95 8.29
CA CYS A 258 -20.39 13.30 9.15
C CYS A 258 -19.94 11.88 9.52
N LEU A 259 -19.47 11.10 8.52
CA LEU A 259 -18.97 9.74 8.78
C LEU A 259 -17.65 9.77 9.58
N CYS A 260 -16.79 10.76 9.35
CA CYS A 260 -15.57 10.96 10.13
C CYS A 260 -15.88 11.09 11.62
N ARG A 261 -16.78 12.02 11.97
CA ARG A 261 -17.20 12.23 13.37
C ARG A 261 -17.82 10.99 13.99
N LYS A 262 -18.63 10.26 13.23
CA LYS A 262 -19.22 8.99 13.67
C LYS A 262 -18.14 7.96 14.00
N PHE A 263 -17.17 7.74 13.11
CA PHE A 263 -16.09 6.78 13.31
C PHE A 263 -15.17 7.15 14.47
N ILE A 264 -14.83 8.44 14.63
CA ILE A 264 -14.04 8.91 15.77
C ILE A 264 -14.76 8.62 17.07
N LYS A 265 -16.08 8.90 17.15
CA LYS A 265 -16.87 8.62 18.33
C LYS A 265 -16.94 7.12 18.66
N GLU A 266 -17.07 6.27 17.65
CA GLU A 266 -17.11 4.81 17.81
C GLU A 266 -15.74 4.23 18.24
N GLU A 267 -14.63 4.76 17.69
CA GLU A 267 -13.28 4.26 17.96
C GLU A 267 -12.75 4.71 19.34
N TYR A 268 -13.09 5.94 19.78
CA TYR A 268 -12.44 6.57 20.94
C TYR A 268 -13.41 6.93 22.09
N GLY A 269 -14.71 6.79 21.88
CA GLY A 269 -15.75 7.13 22.87
C GLY A 269 -16.02 8.62 22.99
N GLU A 270 -17.10 8.97 23.69
CA GLU A 270 -17.47 10.36 23.98
C GLU A 270 -16.49 10.98 25.00
N GLY A 271 -15.91 12.11 24.67
CA GLY A 271 -15.01 12.88 25.56
C GLY A 271 -13.53 12.80 25.25
N ASN A 272 -13.07 11.87 24.40
CA ASN A 272 -11.68 11.78 23.95
C ASN A 272 -11.42 12.45 22.59
N GLU A 273 -12.39 13.18 22.07
CA GLU A 273 -12.38 13.77 20.72
C GLU A 273 -11.30 14.86 20.51
N THR A 274 -10.68 15.36 21.58
CA THR A 274 -9.85 16.57 21.54
C THR A 274 -8.50 16.41 20.84
N ASN A 275 -8.02 15.19 20.61
CA ASN A 275 -6.69 14.96 20.05
C ASN A 275 -6.64 14.09 18.79
N ILE A 276 -7.77 13.55 18.31
CA ILE A 276 -7.80 12.65 17.18
C ILE A 276 -8.60 13.28 16.04
N LEU A 277 -7.90 13.58 14.96
CA LEU A 277 -8.47 14.29 13.80
C LEU A 277 -8.93 13.35 12.69
N ILE A 278 -8.44 12.12 12.68
CA ILE A 278 -8.64 11.18 11.56
C ILE A 278 -8.88 9.78 12.13
N PRO A 279 -10.04 9.13 11.81
CA PRO A 279 -10.28 7.74 12.18
C PRO A 279 -9.45 6.81 11.29
N ARG A 280 -9.26 5.57 11.72
CA ARG A 280 -8.69 4.52 10.85
C ARG A 280 -9.72 3.95 9.89
N GLY A 281 -10.95 3.90 10.33
CA GLY A 281 -12.10 3.39 9.63
C GLY A 281 -13.22 3.09 10.61
N GLY A 282 -14.21 2.34 10.16
CA GLY A 282 -15.35 1.94 11.00
C GLY A 282 -16.34 1.10 10.20
N LYS A 283 -17.40 0.65 10.85
CA LYS A 283 -18.43 -0.15 10.19
C LYS A 283 -19.38 0.73 9.38
N CYS A 284 -19.69 0.26 8.16
CA CYS A 284 -20.74 0.91 7.35
C CYS A 284 -22.04 0.95 8.13
N PRO A 285 -22.72 2.11 8.26
CA PRO A 285 -23.98 2.21 9.00
C PRO A 285 -25.12 1.40 8.41
N GLN A 286 -25.02 1.00 7.13
CA GLN A 286 -26.08 0.24 6.45
C GLN A 286 -25.80 -1.26 6.38
N CYS A 287 -24.61 -1.67 5.93
CA CYS A 287 -24.29 -3.08 5.69
C CYS A 287 -23.28 -3.69 6.68
N ASN A 288 -22.77 -2.91 7.63
CA ASN A 288 -21.85 -3.30 8.68
C ASN A 288 -20.46 -3.82 8.22
N ILE A 289 -20.10 -3.74 6.92
CA ILE A 289 -18.74 -4.05 6.49
C ILE A 289 -17.76 -3.03 7.05
N LEU A 290 -16.53 -3.45 7.26
CA LEU A 290 -15.46 -2.58 7.71
C LEU A 290 -15.01 -1.67 6.55
N LEU A 291 -15.05 -0.36 6.77
CA LEU A 291 -14.65 0.68 5.82
C LEU A 291 -13.32 1.30 6.25
N GLU A 292 -12.39 1.39 5.33
CA GLU A 292 -11.10 2.03 5.54
C GLU A 292 -11.16 3.52 5.22
N TRP A 293 -10.80 4.35 6.19
CA TRP A 293 -10.86 5.81 6.02
C TRP A 293 -10.02 6.33 4.86
N THR A 294 -8.83 5.79 4.67
CA THR A 294 -7.92 6.20 3.58
C THR A 294 -8.47 5.88 2.19
N ILE A 295 -9.20 4.77 2.05
CA ILE A 295 -9.89 4.41 0.80
C ILE A 295 -11.04 5.39 0.55
N LEU A 296 -11.89 5.62 1.55
CA LEU A 296 -13.02 6.53 1.43
C LEU A 296 -12.59 7.96 1.04
N THR A 297 -11.58 8.49 1.73
CA THR A 297 -11.07 9.84 1.45
C THR A 297 -10.41 9.94 0.09
N ARG A 298 -9.70 8.89 -0.35
CA ARG A 298 -9.08 8.85 -1.67
C ARG A 298 -10.11 9.01 -2.78
N TYR A 299 -11.17 8.21 -2.77
CA TYR A 299 -12.22 8.29 -3.79
C TYR A 299 -13.02 9.59 -3.72
N SER A 300 -13.32 10.08 -2.52
CA SER A 300 -13.99 11.37 -2.32
C SER A 300 -13.19 12.54 -2.92
N LEU A 301 -11.88 12.57 -2.71
CA LEU A 301 -10.97 13.57 -3.29
C LEU A 301 -10.89 13.48 -4.82
N MET A 302 -10.86 12.26 -5.36
CA MET A 302 -10.84 12.02 -6.80
C MET A 302 -12.14 12.52 -7.46
N LEU A 303 -13.30 12.23 -6.83
CA LEU A 303 -14.59 12.70 -7.28
C LEU A 303 -14.65 14.24 -7.34
N LYS A 304 -14.20 14.93 -6.29
CA LYS A 304 -14.12 16.39 -6.26
C LYS A 304 -13.23 16.95 -7.38
N GLY A 305 -12.11 16.32 -7.66
CA GLY A 305 -11.21 16.73 -8.75
C GLY A 305 -11.82 16.55 -10.16
N ILE A 306 -12.82 15.70 -10.31
CA ILE A 306 -13.60 15.58 -11.57
C ILE A 306 -14.64 16.69 -11.66
N SER A 307 -15.35 16.97 -10.56
CA SER A 307 -16.44 17.96 -10.51
C SER A 307 -15.95 19.41 -10.61
N SER A 308 -14.65 19.67 -10.43
CA SER A 308 -14.04 21.01 -10.47
C SER A 308 -13.47 21.36 -11.86
N LYS A 309 -13.62 20.49 -12.85
CA LYS A 309 -13.21 20.69 -14.26
C LYS A 309 -14.40 20.82 -15.17
#